data_484dbdf494b8c554af7c57418f7a9548
#
_entry.id   484dbdf494b8c554af7c57418f7a9548
#
_cell.length_a   1.000
_cell.length_b   1.000
_cell.length_c   1.000
_cell.angle_alpha   90.00
_cell.angle_beta   90.00
_cell.angle_gamma   90.00
#
_symmetry.space_group_name_H-M   'P 1'
#
loop_
_entity.id
_entity.type
_entity.pdbx_description
1 polymer ?
#
loop_
_entity_poly.entity_id
_entity_poly.type
_entity_poly.pdbx_seq_one_letter_code
_entity_poly.pdbx_strand_id
1 'polypeptide(L)'
;MNWAGMTRERKSNALSSNMYRNQLEQLQKEKAKLEGDLAAERTRLARLQKEAGGLQTDAAKTKSETTRKSKQRQLLSKQDQIAKTQKKIGEIEKKIAAKIGAINQKTKSLTSAEESEGKKRHEAELRHLEDVNA
;
A
#
# COMPACT_ATOMS: atom_id res chain seq x y z
N MET A 1 -8.81 39.09 19.13
CA MET A 1 -8.00 39.34 17.99
C MET A 1 -6.96 38.26 17.78
N ASN A 2 -7.04 37.62 16.66
CA ASN A 2 -6.40 36.32 16.43
C ASN A 2 -5.05 36.37 15.75
N TRP A 3 -4.13 37.15 16.30
CA TRP A 3 -2.78 37.14 15.79
C TRP A 3 -2.14 35.75 15.87
N ALA A 4 -2.40 35.01 16.96
CA ALA A 4 -1.96 33.61 17.12
C ALA A 4 -2.61 32.67 16.09
N GLY A 5 -3.88 32.92 15.71
CA GLY A 5 -4.57 32.19 14.66
C GLY A 5 -3.99 32.43 13.28
N MET A 6 -3.68 33.68 12.95
CA MET A 6 -3.03 34.04 11.68
C MET A 6 -1.64 33.40 11.55
N THR A 7 -0.88 33.34 12.64
CA THR A 7 0.43 32.68 12.66
C THR A 7 0.29 31.18 12.46
N ARG A 8 -0.74 30.54 13.04
CA ARG A 8 -1.04 29.12 12.85
C ARG A 8 -1.40 28.82 11.39
N GLU A 9 -2.24 29.66 10.77
CA GLU A 9 -2.61 29.48 9.37
C GLU A 9 -1.40 29.60 8.44
N ARG A 10 -0.51 30.54 8.68
CA ARG A 10 0.73 30.69 7.90
C ARG A 10 1.65 29.49 8.09
N LYS A 11 1.84 29.01 9.32
CA LYS A 11 2.61 27.81 9.60
C LYS A 11 1.97 26.58 9.00
N SER A 12 0.65 26.46 9.07
CA SER A 12 -0.11 25.39 8.46
C SER A 12 0.08 25.35 6.94
N ASN A 13 0.01 26.49 6.27
CA ASN A 13 0.21 26.60 4.82
C ASN A 13 1.66 26.33 4.41
N ALA A 14 2.64 26.81 5.19
CA ALA A 14 4.05 26.57 4.93
C ALA A 14 4.46 25.12 5.13
N LEU A 15 3.84 24.43 6.11
CA LEU A 15 4.13 23.04 6.45
C LEU A 15 3.29 22.04 5.62
N SER A 16 2.20 22.50 5.00
CA SER A 16 1.25 21.62 4.28
C SER A 16 1.90 20.79 3.19
N SER A 17 2.64 21.39 2.29
CA SER A 17 3.26 20.66 1.19
C SER A 17 4.32 19.69 1.69
N ASN A 18 5.17 20.09 2.63
CA ASN A 18 6.17 19.21 3.23
C ASN A 18 5.53 18.07 4.01
N MET A 19 4.46 18.35 4.74
CA MET A 19 3.70 17.35 5.48
C MET A 19 3.11 16.31 4.52
N TYR A 20 2.50 16.75 3.43
CA TYR A 20 1.93 15.85 2.43
C TYR A 20 3.00 15.01 1.73
N ARG A 21 4.16 15.59 1.41
CA ARG A 21 5.30 14.84 0.84
C ARG A 21 5.77 13.75 1.80
N ASN A 22 5.89 14.05 3.07
CA ASN A 22 6.30 13.08 4.10
C ASN A 22 5.26 11.97 4.25
N GLN A 23 3.97 12.31 4.24
CA GLN A 23 2.87 11.34 4.28
C GLN A 23 2.86 10.44 3.05
N LEU A 24 3.09 11.01 1.87
CA LEU A 24 3.20 10.25 0.61
C LEU A 24 4.38 9.28 0.64
N GLU A 25 5.53 9.73 1.10
CA GLU A 25 6.71 8.87 1.23
C GLU A 25 6.42 7.68 2.14
N GLN A 26 5.79 7.93 3.29
CA GLN A 26 5.41 6.89 4.23
C GLN A 26 4.40 5.90 3.63
N LEU A 27 3.38 6.41 2.95
CA LEU A 27 2.38 5.58 2.28
C LEU A 27 3.01 4.72 1.18
N GLN A 28 3.95 5.26 0.44
CA GLN A 28 4.64 4.51 -0.61
C GLN A 28 5.53 3.40 -0.05
N LYS A 29 6.20 3.65 1.08
CA LYS A 29 6.97 2.63 1.79
C LYS A 29 6.07 1.52 2.31
N GLU A 30 4.92 1.87 2.90
CA GLU A 30 3.94 0.90 3.39
C GLU A 30 3.36 0.06 2.24
N LYS A 31 3.04 0.70 1.13
CA LYS A 31 2.57 0.02 -0.08
C LYS A 31 3.61 -0.96 -0.62
N ALA A 32 4.87 -0.53 -0.71
CA ALA A 32 5.97 -1.38 -1.18
C ALA A 32 6.17 -2.61 -0.28
N LYS A 33 6.06 -2.44 1.03
CA LYS A 33 6.12 -3.55 1.98
C LYS A 33 4.99 -4.55 1.75
N LEU A 34 3.78 -4.05 1.56
CA LEU A 34 2.61 -4.90 1.28
C LEU A 34 2.77 -5.65 -0.04
N GLU A 35 3.31 -5.01 -1.07
CA GLU A 35 3.61 -5.66 -2.35
C GLU A 35 4.64 -6.77 -2.20
N GLY A 36 5.65 -6.56 -1.36
CA GLY A 36 6.63 -7.60 -1.01
C GLY A 36 5.98 -8.77 -0.29
N ASP A 37 5.12 -8.50 0.67
CA ASP A 37 4.36 -9.52 1.41
C ASP A 37 3.44 -10.30 0.45
N LEU A 38 2.79 -9.60 -0.48
CA LEU A 38 1.94 -10.21 -1.50
C LEU A 38 2.74 -11.17 -2.39
N ALA A 39 3.90 -10.76 -2.86
CA ALA A 39 4.78 -11.58 -3.68
C ALA A 39 5.21 -12.85 -2.94
N ALA A 40 5.56 -12.72 -1.66
CA ALA A 40 5.94 -13.86 -0.81
C ALA A 40 4.78 -14.85 -0.65
N GLU A 41 3.57 -14.34 -0.41
CA GLU A 41 2.39 -15.21 -0.25
C GLU A 41 1.99 -15.88 -1.57
N ARG A 42 2.12 -15.20 -2.70
CA ARG A 42 1.89 -15.80 -4.02
C ARG A 42 2.88 -16.91 -4.34
N THR A 43 4.14 -16.73 -3.98
CA THR A 43 5.18 -17.75 -4.10
C THR A 43 4.84 -18.96 -3.24
N ARG A 44 4.41 -18.71 -2.00
CA ARG A 44 3.97 -19.77 -1.08
C ARG A 44 2.77 -20.54 -1.65
N LEU A 45 1.79 -19.82 -2.20
CA LEU A 45 0.61 -20.44 -2.82
C LEU A 45 1.01 -21.37 -3.97
N ALA A 46 1.88 -20.89 -4.86
CA ALA A 46 2.36 -21.69 -6.00
C ALA A 46 3.06 -22.98 -5.53
N ARG A 47 3.89 -22.89 -4.48
CA ARG A 47 4.55 -24.04 -3.89
C ARG A 47 3.55 -25.02 -3.30
N LEU A 48 2.57 -24.53 -2.53
CA LEU A 48 1.54 -25.38 -1.92
C LEU A 48 0.69 -26.08 -2.98
N GLN A 49 0.33 -25.38 -4.06
CA GLN A 49 -0.42 -25.96 -5.16
C GLN A 49 0.36 -27.05 -5.88
N LYS A 50 1.66 -26.86 -6.07
CA LYS A 50 2.55 -27.89 -6.65
C LYS A 50 2.65 -29.10 -5.74
N GLU A 51 2.83 -28.90 -4.44
CA GLU A 51 2.89 -29.97 -3.45
C GLU A 51 1.57 -30.75 -3.39
N ALA A 52 0.44 -30.04 -3.40
CA ALA A 52 -0.89 -30.66 -3.44
C ALA A 52 -1.10 -31.48 -4.70
N GLY A 53 -0.69 -30.96 -5.85
CA GLY A 53 -0.75 -31.70 -7.13
C GLY A 53 0.08 -32.99 -7.11
N GLY A 54 1.28 -32.93 -6.51
CA GLY A 54 2.14 -34.10 -6.31
C GLY A 54 1.50 -35.15 -5.43
N LEU A 55 0.89 -34.74 -4.31
CA LEU A 55 0.19 -35.65 -3.39
C LEU A 55 -1.02 -36.32 -4.08
N GLN A 56 -1.76 -35.54 -4.85
CA GLN A 56 -2.92 -36.05 -5.60
C GLN A 56 -2.49 -37.11 -6.62
N THR A 57 -1.41 -36.87 -7.35
CA THR A 57 -0.86 -37.80 -8.32
C THR A 57 -0.33 -39.07 -7.61
N ASP A 58 0.39 -38.91 -6.51
CA ASP A 58 0.94 -40.05 -5.75
C ASP A 58 -0.19 -40.92 -5.16
N ALA A 59 -1.24 -40.28 -4.64
CA ALA A 59 -2.40 -41.01 -4.12
C ALA A 59 -3.11 -41.81 -5.22
N ALA A 60 -3.18 -41.27 -6.43
CA ALA A 60 -3.81 -41.95 -7.56
C ALA A 60 -2.97 -43.12 -8.09
N LYS A 61 -1.65 -43.04 -8.00
CA LYS A 61 -0.73 -44.04 -8.53
C LYS A 61 -0.45 -45.20 -7.58
N THR A 62 -0.55 -44.98 -6.27
CA THR A 62 -0.20 -46.02 -5.29
C THR A 62 -1.22 -47.15 -5.25
N LYS A 63 -0.73 -48.36 -5.12
CA LYS A 63 -1.54 -49.58 -4.91
C LYS A 63 -1.79 -49.88 -3.44
N SER A 64 -1.06 -49.20 -2.55
CA SER A 64 -1.18 -49.38 -1.10
C SER A 64 -2.32 -48.50 -0.56
N GLU A 65 -3.33 -49.12 0.04
CA GLU A 65 -4.45 -48.45 0.69
C GLU A 65 -3.98 -47.53 1.83
N THR A 66 -3.05 -48.01 2.64
CA THR A 66 -2.48 -47.25 3.77
C THR A 66 -1.75 -45.99 3.26
N THR A 67 -0.93 -46.13 2.22
CA THR A 67 -0.21 -45.04 1.61
C THR A 67 -1.19 -44.02 0.99
N ARG A 68 -2.22 -44.50 0.32
CA ARG A 68 -3.27 -43.64 -0.29
C ARG A 68 -3.95 -42.78 0.76
N LYS A 69 -4.37 -43.39 1.88
CA LYS A 69 -5.01 -42.67 2.98
C LYS A 69 -4.10 -41.60 3.58
N SER A 70 -2.82 -41.95 3.76
CA SER A 70 -1.81 -41.03 4.27
C SER A 70 -1.65 -39.82 3.31
N LYS A 71 -1.53 -40.07 2.00
CA LYS A 71 -1.42 -39.00 0.98
C LYS A 71 -2.66 -38.13 0.93
N GLN A 72 -3.85 -38.72 1.06
CA GLN A 72 -5.12 -37.97 1.09
C GLN A 72 -5.20 -37.04 2.31
N ARG A 73 -4.74 -37.48 3.48
CA ARG A 73 -4.67 -36.63 4.68
C ARG A 73 -3.71 -35.45 4.48
N GLN A 74 -2.54 -35.71 3.91
CA GLN A 74 -1.57 -34.66 3.60
C GLN A 74 -2.15 -33.69 2.57
N LEU A 75 -2.86 -34.18 1.58
CA LEU A 75 -3.54 -33.35 0.58
C LEU A 75 -4.57 -32.41 1.22
N LEU A 76 -5.39 -32.93 2.13
CA LEU A 76 -6.39 -32.11 2.85
C LEU A 76 -5.70 -31.02 3.67
N SER A 77 -4.56 -31.33 4.31
CA SER A 77 -3.77 -30.33 5.04
C SER A 77 -3.23 -29.25 4.09
N LYS A 78 -2.72 -29.63 2.92
CA LYS A 78 -2.24 -28.67 1.91
C LYS A 78 -3.37 -27.81 1.37
N GLN A 79 -4.54 -28.38 1.13
CA GLN A 79 -5.73 -27.64 0.67
C GLN A 79 -6.19 -26.60 1.70
N ASP A 80 -6.11 -26.94 3.00
CA ASP A 80 -6.38 -26.00 4.09
C ASP A 80 -5.39 -24.83 4.09
N GLN A 81 -4.10 -25.14 3.95
CA GLN A 81 -3.03 -24.14 3.86
C GLN A 81 -3.20 -23.24 2.63
N ILE A 82 -3.59 -23.82 1.49
CA ILE A 82 -3.89 -23.09 0.25
C ILE A 82 -5.03 -22.09 0.50
N ALA A 83 -6.12 -22.54 1.10
CA ALA A 83 -7.26 -21.68 1.39
C ALA A 83 -6.88 -20.51 2.32
N LYS A 84 -6.11 -20.78 3.36
CA LYS A 84 -5.61 -19.74 4.28
C LYS A 84 -4.70 -18.75 3.58
N THR A 85 -3.80 -19.24 2.71
CA THR A 85 -2.89 -18.40 1.94
C THR A 85 -3.66 -17.51 0.95
N GLN A 86 -4.67 -18.05 0.27
CA GLN A 86 -5.54 -17.30 -0.64
C GLN A 86 -6.29 -16.19 0.10
N LYS A 87 -6.79 -16.47 1.30
CA LYS A 87 -7.45 -15.49 2.15
C LYS A 87 -6.49 -14.37 2.53
N LYS A 88 -5.27 -14.71 2.92
CA LYS A 88 -4.24 -13.75 3.28
C LYS A 88 -3.85 -12.86 2.09
N ILE A 89 -3.73 -13.45 0.90
CA ILE A 89 -3.50 -12.70 -0.35
C ILE A 89 -4.61 -11.68 -0.57
N GLY A 90 -5.87 -12.08 -0.44
CA GLY A 90 -7.01 -11.17 -0.59
C GLY A 90 -6.99 -10.02 0.41
N GLU A 91 -6.63 -10.29 1.65
CA GLU A 91 -6.48 -9.25 2.69
C GLU A 91 -5.37 -8.26 2.37
N ILE A 92 -4.22 -8.75 1.89
CA ILE A 92 -3.09 -7.90 1.49
C ILE A 92 -3.48 -7.04 0.28
N GLU A 93 -4.15 -7.61 -0.71
CA GLU A 93 -4.62 -6.87 -1.89
C GLU A 93 -5.57 -5.73 -1.50
N LYS A 94 -6.46 -5.96 -0.54
CA LYS A 94 -7.34 -4.90 0.00
C LYS A 94 -6.56 -3.79 0.67
N LYS A 95 -5.53 -4.14 1.43
CA LYS A 95 -4.66 -3.15 2.08
C LYS A 95 -3.88 -2.32 1.05
N ILE A 96 -3.39 -2.95 -0.01
CA ILE A 96 -2.73 -2.25 -1.12
C ILE A 96 -3.70 -1.28 -1.78
N ALA A 97 -4.91 -1.71 -2.07
CA ALA A 97 -5.94 -0.85 -2.67
C ALA A 97 -6.24 0.37 -1.78
N ALA A 98 -6.32 0.17 -0.46
CA ALA A 98 -6.49 1.26 0.50
C ALA A 98 -5.31 2.24 0.48
N LYS A 99 -4.08 1.73 0.38
CA LYS A 99 -2.88 2.59 0.26
C LYS A 99 -2.88 3.39 -1.03
N ILE A 100 -3.26 2.78 -2.15
CA ILE A 100 -3.40 3.46 -3.44
C ILE A 100 -4.41 4.60 -3.34
N GLY A 101 -5.57 4.35 -2.73
CA GLY A 101 -6.58 5.39 -2.49
C GLY A 101 -6.05 6.54 -1.65
N ALA A 102 -5.36 6.23 -0.57
CA ALA A 102 -4.76 7.24 0.31
C ALA A 102 -3.65 8.04 -0.41
N ILE A 103 -2.82 7.38 -1.22
CA ILE A 103 -1.79 8.03 -2.03
C ILE A 103 -2.43 9.01 -3.02
N ASN A 104 -3.47 8.60 -3.72
CA ASN A 104 -4.17 9.44 -4.68
C ASN A 104 -4.77 10.68 -3.99
N GLN A 105 -5.35 10.51 -2.82
CA GLN A 105 -5.93 11.59 -2.03
C GLN A 105 -4.88 12.59 -1.56
N LYS A 106 -3.75 12.08 -1.03
CA LYS A 106 -2.64 12.93 -0.58
C LYS A 106 -1.94 13.63 -1.74
N THR A 107 -1.85 12.99 -2.90
CA THR A 107 -1.31 13.62 -4.11
C THR A 107 -2.14 14.83 -4.52
N LYS A 108 -3.47 14.71 -4.49
CA LYS A 108 -4.37 15.83 -4.74
C LYS A 108 -4.18 16.97 -3.73
N SER A 109 -4.07 16.62 -2.46
CA SER A 109 -3.84 17.59 -1.39
C SER A 109 -2.50 18.31 -1.56
N LEU A 110 -1.45 17.58 -1.92
CA LEU A 110 -0.13 18.14 -2.19
C LEU A 110 -0.18 19.12 -3.36
N THR A 111 -0.81 18.74 -4.47
CA THR A 111 -0.96 19.60 -5.65
C THR A 111 -1.67 20.91 -5.29
N SER A 112 -2.77 20.82 -4.53
CA SER A 112 -3.51 22.00 -4.08
C SER A 112 -2.67 22.90 -3.17
N ALA A 113 -1.90 22.30 -2.24
CA ALA A 113 -1.01 23.05 -1.35
C ALA A 113 0.11 23.75 -2.12
N GLU A 114 0.72 23.09 -3.10
CA GLU A 114 1.77 23.66 -3.94
C GLU A 114 1.24 24.82 -4.80
N GLU A 115 0.07 24.65 -5.36
CA GLU A 115 -0.59 25.73 -6.14
C GLU A 115 -0.87 26.95 -5.26
N SER A 116 -1.39 26.74 -4.06
CA SER A 116 -1.65 27.82 -3.09
C SER A 116 -0.36 28.54 -2.69
N GLU A 117 0.68 27.80 -2.40
CA GLU A 117 2.00 28.35 -2.07
C GLU A 117 2.61 29.13 -3.24
N GLY A 118 2.46 28.62 -4.45
CA GLY A 118 2.93 29.27 -5.66
C GLY A 118 2.23 30.59 -5.92
N LYS A 119 0.92 30.64 -5.74
CA LYS A 119 0.14 31.87 -5.85
C LYS A 119 0.59 32.93 -4.84
N LYS A 120 0.80 32.53 -3.60
CA LYS A 120 1.27 33.42 -2.54
C LYS A 120 2.65 34.01 -2.83
N ARG A 121 3.55 33.18 -3.34
CA ARG A 121 4.89 33.64 -3.74
C ARG A 121 4.81 34.65 -4.89
N HIS A 122 3.98 34.36 -5.88
CA HIS A 122 3.78 35.25 -7.01
C HIS A 122 3.21 36.61 -6.59
N GLU A 123 2.22 36.61 -5.72
CA GLU A 123 1.64 37.84 -5.17
C GLU A 123 2.69 38.65 -4.38
N ALA A 124 3.51 37.96 -3.59
CA ALA A 124 4.59 38.62 -2.84
C ALA A 124 5.63 39.25 -3.77
N GLU A 125 5.99 38.56 -4.85
CA GLU A 125 6.90 39.09 -5.88
C GLU A 125 6.32 40.33 -6.58
N LEU A 126 5.06 40.29 -6.94
CA LEU A 126 4.39 41.44 -7.56
C LEU A 126 4.37 42.64 -6.63
N ARG A 127 4.07 42.45 -5.35
CA ARG A 127 4.09 43.51 -4.35
C ARG A 127 5.49 44.12 -4.20
N HIS A 128 6.52 43.25 -4.19
CA HIS A 128 7.90 43.71 -4.10
C HIS A 128 8.29 44.56 -5.31
N LEU A 129 7.90 44.16 -6.52
CA LEU A 129 8.11 44.93 -7.74
C LEU A 129 7.38 46.28 -7.73
N GLU A 130 6.17 46.30 -7.23
CA GLU A 130 5.39 47.54 -7.06
C GLU A 130 6.08 48.49 -6.07
N ASP A 131 6.57 47.97 -4.95
CA ASP A 131 7.28 48.79 -3.95
C ASP A 131 8.60 49.34 -4.48
N VAL A 132 9.32 48.56 -5.29
CA VAL A 132 10.58 49.02 -5.91
C VAL A 132 10.32 50.09 -6.98
N ASN A 133 9.22 50.01 -7.71
CA ASN A 133 8.86 50.96 -8.76
C ASN A 133 8.14 52.22 -8.24
N ALA A 134 7.73 52.21 -6.99
CA ALA A 134 7.14 53.42 -6.38
C ALA A 134 8.26 54.38 -5.91
#